data_91bb2af01ad8f80877c7b4bbcb4fe9a2
#
_entry.id   91bb2af01ad8f80877c7b4bbcb4fe9a2
#
_cell.length_a   1.000
_cell.length_b   1.000
_cell.length_c   1.000
_cell.angle_alpha   90.00
_cell.angle_beta   90.00
_cell.angle_gamma   90.00
#
_symmetry.space_group_name_H-M   'P 1'
#
loop_
_entity.id
_entity.type
_entity.pdbx_description
1 polymer ?
#
loop_
_entity_poly.entity_id
_entity_poly.type
_entity_poly.pdbx_seq_one_letter_code
_entity_poly.pdbx_strand_id
1 'polypeptide(L)'
;MRNINILVLGVGGNVSQGILTAIKSCNMPCRIVGACISEESLGLYFCDVAYISPYANDPNFVDWVADICNKERVDIVFSGVEENVMALESGREKFESQTKALFVSCNKEQLEIGQNKYKTAIWLKQHGCNYPKSANISNSEEVEQLIEEAGFPLLAKPNSGKGAHGIFKVHSREELEPIQGKDYCLQEIIGNENEEYTVACYMDKNGQMQDSLIMHRSLKYGTTFMSEIVQDAAIKEECNKICMEFKPQGPLNVQLRIHQGRPVCFELNVRFSGTTPIRAMWGYNDVEAMIREYLFDEPVSLHPQKEGKAYRYYNEAFIDVNMQHKLKEHGCVGSVNNFHNYINKK
;
A
#
# COMPACT_ATOMS: atom_id res chain seq x y z
N MET A 1 15.77 -9.40 -23.82
CA MET A 1 15.29 -9.81 -22.48
C MET A 1 14.12 -10.76 -22.66
N ARG A 2 13.99 -11.80 -21.81
CA ARG A 2 12.80 -12.65 -21.80
C ARG A 2 11.59 -11.86 -21.29
N ASN A 3 10.41 -12.29 -21.67
CA ASN A 3 9.18 -11.71 -21.10
C ASN A 3 9.06 -12.09 -19.63
N ILE A 4 8.73 -11.14 -18.75
CA ILE A 4 8.57 -11.34 -17.32
C ILE A 4 7.07 -11.52 -17.04
N ASN A 5 6.69 -12.66 -16.48
CA ASN A 5 5.30 -12.94 -16.11
C ASN A 5 5.05 -12.48 -14.68
N ILE A 6 4.13 -11.55 -14.50
CA ILE A 6 3.84 -10.91 -13.23
C ILE A 6 2.40 -11.17 -12.85
N LEU A 7 2.17 -11.73 -11.66
CA LEU A 7 0.82 -11.84 -11.09
C LEU A 7 0.56 -10.63 -10.19
N VAL A 8 -0.53 -9.93 -10.45
CA VAL A 8 -1.00 -8.83 -9.59
C VAL A 8 -2.35 -9.21 -8.98
N LEU A 9 -2.38 -9.37 -7.66
CA LEU A 9 -3.57 -9.72 -6.90
C LEU A 9 -4.36 -8.46 -6.49
N GLY A 10 -5.69 -8.59 -6.43
CA GLY A 10 -6.58 -7.54 -5.95
C GLY A 10 -6.65 -6.32 -6.88
N VAL A 11 -6.59 -6.54 -8.20
CA VAL A 11 -6.54 -5.47 -9.21
C VAL A 11 -7.82 -4.61 -9.29
N GLY A 12 -8.87 -4.93 -8.53
CA GLY A 12 -10.03 -4.06 -8.34
C GLY A 12 -9.71 -2.82 -7.49
N GLY A 13 -8.72 -2.91 -6.60
CA GLY A 13 -8.31 -1.83 -5.70
C GLY A 13 -7.34 -0.83 -6.37
N ASN A 14 -7.41 0.44 -5.94
CA ASN A 14 -6.61 1.53 -6.50
C ASN A 14 -5.09 1.32 -6.37
N VAL A 15 -4.63 0.63 -5.32
CA VAL A 15 -3.19 0.37 -5.11
C VAL A 15 -2.68 -0.65 -6.12
N SER A 16 -3.40 -1.78 -6.29
CA SER A 16 -3.02 -2.78 -7.30
C SER A 16 -3.15 -2.25 -8.72
N GLN A 17 -4.15 -1.42 -9.04
CA GLN A 17 -4.21 -0.69 -10.32
C GLN A 17 -3.00 0.22 -10.50
N GLY A 18 -2.52 0.83 -9.42
CA GLY A 18 -1.28 1.61 -9.43
C GLY A 18 -0.04 0.76 -9.74
N ILE A 19 0.01 -0.47 -9.23
CA ILE A 19 1.06 -1.45 -9.58
C ILE A 19 1.00 -1.78 -11.07
N LEU A 20 -0.21 -2.03 -11.63
CA LEU A 20 -0.38 -2.26 -13.07
C LEU A 20 0.18 -1.10 -13.91
N THR A 21 -0.09 0.14 -13.49
CA THR A 21 0.42 1.33 -14.16
C THR A 21 1.95 1.40 -14.08
N ALA A 22 2.52 1.12 -12.90
CA ALA A 22 3.96 1.12 -12.70
C ALA A 22 4.65 0.02 -13.54
N ILE A 23 4.09 -1.18 -13.65
CA ILE A 23 4.59 -2.26 -14.52
C ILE A 23 4.56 -1.82 -15.99
N LYS A 24 3.47 -1.19 -16.44
CA LYS A 24 3.36 -0.71 -17.83
C LYS A 24 4.32 0.41 -18.17
N SER A 25 4.86 1.11 -17.17
CA SER A 25 5.90 2.14 -17.35
C SER A 25 7.32 1.60 -17.23
N CYS A 26 7.50 0.30 -16.94
CA CYS A 26 8.83 -0.32 -16.89
C CYS A 26 9.48 -0.40 -18.27
N ASN A 27 10.79 -0.23 -18.31
CA ASN A 27 11.61 -0.39 -19.52
C ASN A 27 11.99 -1.89 -19.77
N MET A 28 11.03 -2.81 -19.57
CA MET A 28 11.22 -4.24 -19.75
C MET A 28 9.94 -4.91 -20.25
N PRO A 29 10.03 -5.99 -21.04
CA PRO A 29 8.84 -6.69 -21.52
C PRO A 29 8.18 -7.45 -20.37
N CYS A 30 6.97 -7.02 -20.00
CA CYS A 30 6.18 -7.63 -18.94
C CYS A 30 4.87 -8.18 -19.51
N ARG A 31 4.47 -9.37 -19.05
CA ARG A 31 3.14 -9.94 -19.24
C ARG A 31 2.44 -9.96 -17.90
N ILE A 32 1.26 -9.38 -17.84
CA ILE A 32 0.51 -9.17 -16.60
C ILE A 32 -0.63 -10.17 -16.50
N VAL A 33 -0.59 -10.98 -15.45
CA VAL A 33 -1.71 -11.81 -15.00
C VAL A 33 -2.39 -11.05 -13.86
N GLY A 34 -3.66 -10.70 -14.03
CA GLY A 34 -4.43 -9.99 -13.02
C GLY A 34 -5.41 -10.91 -12.31
N ALA A 35 -5.57 -10.76 -11.00
CA ALA A 35 -6.56 -11.50 -10.25
C ALA A 35 -7.35 -10.59 -9.30
N CYS A 36 -8.67 -10.84 -9.21
CA CYS A 36 -9.56 -10.16 -8.27
C CYS A 36 -10.80 -11.01 -7.99
N ILE A 37 -11.52 -10.68 -6.92
CA ILE A 37 -12.68 -11.45 -6.42
C ILE A 37 -13.95 -11.31 -7.25
N SER A 38 -14.03 -10.34 -8.17
CA SER A 38 -15.23 -10.06 -8.96
C SER A 38 -14.86 -9.65 -10.37
N GLU A 39 -15.66 -10.12 -11.33
CA GLU A 39 -15.62 -9.73 -12.75
C GLU A 39 -15.87 -8.23 -12.98
N GLU A 40 -16.46 -7.55 -12.01
CA GLU A 40 -16.69 -6.10 -12.07
C GLU A 40 -15.41 -5.29 -11.73
N SER A 41 -14.34 -5.97 -11.34
CA SER A 41 -13.08 -5.34 -11.00
C SER A 41 -12.37 -4.80 -12.25
N LEU A 42 -12.39 -3.48 -12.45
CA LEU A 42 -11.87 -2.83 -13.65
C LEU A 42 -10.43 -3.21 -13.99
N GLY A 43 -9.56 -3.36 -12.99
CA GLY A 43 -8.15 -3.71 -13.20
C GLY A 43 -7.92 -5.03 -13.92
N LEU A 44 -8.89 -5.97 -13.90
CA LEU A 44 -8.81 -7.23 -14.65
C LEU A 44 -8.69 -6.99 -16.15
N TYR A 45 -9.36 -5.95 -16.66
CA TYR A 45 -9.39 -5.60 -18.07
C TYR A 45 -8.17 -4.81 -18.55
N PHE A 46 -7.25 -4.50 -17.63
CA PHE A 46 -5.95 -3.89 -17.95
C PHE A 46 -4.80 -4.92 -18.03
N CYS A 47 -5.10 -6.19 -17.80
CA CYS A 47 -4.14 -7.28 -17.77
C CYS A 47 -4.13 -8.07 -19.09
N ASP A 48 -3.07 -8.85 -19.33
CA ASP A 48 -3.01 -9.77 -20.50
C ASP A 48 -3.86 -11.00 -20.28
N VAL A 49 -3.96 -11.45 -19.00
CA VAL A 49 -4.83 -12.56 -18.58
C VAL A 49 -5.50 -12.16 -17.27
N ALA A 50 -6.77 -12.47 -17.13
CA ALA A 50 -7.59 -12.18 -15.97
C ALA A 50 -8.12 -13.44 -15.30
N TYR A 51 -8.12 -13.45 -13.96
CA TYR A 51 -8.66 -14.53 -13.14
C TYR A 51 -9.60 -14.00 -12.06
N ILE A 52 -10.67 -14.74 -11.79
CA ILE A 52 -11.45 -14.55 -10.57
C ILE A 52 -10.77 -15.34 -9.45
N SER A 53 -10.36 -14.64 -8.41
CA SER A 53 -9.69 -15.22 -7.25
C SER A 53 -10.66 -15.51 -6.11
N PRO A 54 -10.36 -16.49 -5.25
CA PRO A 54 -11.01 -16.59 -3.94
C PRO A 54 -10.67 -15.35 -3.09
N TYR A 55 -11.39 -15.16 -1.98
CA TYR A 55 -11.04 -14.16 -0.96
C TYR A 55 -9.74 -14.57 -0.23
N ALA A 56 -9.00 -13.59 0.27
CA ALA A 56 -7.75 -13.82 1.02
C ALA A 56 -7.92 -14.70 2.28
N ASN A 57 -9.11 -14.71 2.88
CA ASN A 57 -9.44 -15.55 4.03
C ASN A 57 -9.97 -16.95 3.66
N ASP A 58 -10.05 -17.28 2.37
CA ASP A 58 -10.36 -18.65 1.94
C ASP A 58 -9.18 -19.57 2.27
N PRO A 59 -9.41 -20.73 2.90
CA PRO A 59 -8.36 -21.69 3.24
C PRO A 59 -7.51 -22.14 2.04
N ASN A 60 -8.07 -22.11 0.83
CA ASN A 60 -7.39 -22.51 -0.40
C ASN A 60 -6.72 -21.34 -1.13
N PHE A 61 -6.76 -20.13 -0.59
CA PHE A 61 -6.25 -18.94 -1.28
C PHE A 61 -4.77 -19.10 -1.69
N VAL A 62 -3.93 -19.58 -0.78
CA VAL A 62 -2.48 -19.75 -1.03
C VAL A 62 -2.23 -20.81 -2.09
N ASP A 63 -2.96 -21.94 -2.03
CA ASP A 63 -2.88 -23.01 -3.03
C ASP A 63 -3.31 -22.49 -4.41
N TRP A 64 -4.42 -21.76 -4.45
CA TRP A 64 -4.94 -21.18 -5.68
C TRP A 64 -3.93 -20.21 -6.32
N VAL A 65 -3.27 -19.36 -5.50
CA VAL A 65 -2.24 -18.44 -6.00
C VAL A 65 -1.05 -19.22 -6.57
N ALA A 66 -0.59 -20.27 -5.88
CA ALA A 66 0.51 -21.11 -6.34
C ALA A 66 0.17 -21.83 -7.66
N ASP A 67 -1.06 -22.34 -7.79
CA ASP A 67 -1.54 -23.00 -9.02
C ASP A 67 -1.56 -22.04 -10.20
N ILE A 68 -2.04 -20.79 -10.00
CA ILE A 68 -2.01 -19.77 -11.04
C ILE A 68 -0.56 -19.41 -11.39
N CYS A 69 0.32 -19.29 -10.41
CA CYS A 69 1.75 -19.04 -10.65
C CYS A 69 2.38 -20.13 -11.54
N ASN A 70 2.10 -21.38 -11.27
CA ASN A 70 2.61 -22.50 -12.06
C ASN A 70 2.00 -22.54 -13.48
N LYS A 71 0.67 -22.37 -13.58
CA LYS A 71 -0.07 -22.36 -14.85
C LYS A 71 0.43 -21.26 -15.80
N GLU A 72 0.60 -20.06 -15.28
CA GLU A 72 0.99 -18.87 -16.04
C GLU A 72 2.50 -18.64 -16.09
N ARG A 73 3.30 -19.51 -15.43
CA ARG A 73 4.76 -19.40 -15.29
C ARG A 73 5.16 -18.03 -14.74
N VAL A 74 4.51 -17.65 -13.66
CA VAL A 74 4.74 -16.36 -12.98
C VAL A 74 6.14 -16.31 -12.40
N ASP A 75 6.83 -15.20 -12.61
CA ASP A 75 8.15 -14.93 -12.04
C ASP A 75 8.05 -14.25 -10.68
N ILE A 76 7.09 -13.31 -10.52
CA ILE A 76 6.91 -12.54 -9.29
C ILE A 76 5.44 -12.19 -9.07
N VAL A 77 5.04 -12.16 -7.80
CA VAL A 77 3.69 -11.82 -7.34
C VAL A 77 3.69 -10.49 -6.63
N PHE A 78 2.76 -9.61 -6.99
CA PHE A 78 2.50 -8.35 -6.30
C PHE A 78 1.06 -8.26 -5.79
N SER A 79 0.84 -7.52 -4.72
CA SER A 79 -0.48 -7.10 -4.27
C SER A 79 -0.45 -5.73 -3.62
N GLY A 80 -1.49 -4.93 -3.88
CA GLY A 80 -1.78 -3.70 -3.15
C GLY A 80 -2.83 -3.88 -2.06
N VAL A 81 -3.32 -5.11 -1.88
CA VAL A 81 -4.36 -5.48 -0.91
C VAL A 81 -3.70 -6.13 0.29
N GLU A 82 -3.85 -5.52 1.47
CA GLU A 82 -3.19 -5.96 2.71
C GLU A 82 -3.57 -7.37 3.11
N GLU A 83 -4.83 -7.74 2.93
CA GLU A 83 -5.35 -9.06 3.25
C GLU A 83 -4.65 -10.14 2.40
N ASN A 84 -4.42 -9.87 1.12
CA ASN A 84 -3.69 -10.79 0.24
C ASN A 84 -2.23 -10.92 0.66
N VAL A 85 -1.57 -9.79 0.99
CA VAL A 85 -0.18 -9.78 1.45
C VAL A 85 -0.05 -10.58 2.75
N MET A 86 -0.94 -10.34 3.71
CA MET A 86 -0.94 -11.06 4.99
C MET A 86 -1.23 -12.56 4.83
N ALA A 87 -2.16 -12.93 3.95
CA ALA A 87 -2.47 -14.34 3.69
C ALA A 87 -1.28 -15.08 3.07
N LEU A 88 -0.63 -14.48 2.07
CA LEU A 88 0.56 -15.06 1.44
C LEU A 88 1.73 -15.13 2.41
N GLU A 89 1.97 -14.07 3.20
CA GLU A 89 3.03 -14.07 4.21
C GLU A 89 2.80 -15.14 5.28
N SER A 90 1.56 -15.25 5.78
CA SER A 90 1.20 -16.29 6.76
C SER A 90 1.30 -17.72 6.22
N GLY A 91 1.13 -17.88 4.91
CA GLY A 91 1.28 -19.17 4.21
C GLY A 91 2.56 -19.27 3.39
N ARG A 92 3.61 -18.47 3.69
CA ARG A 92 4.84 -18.37 2.89
C ARG A 92 5.49 -19.73 2.63
N GLU A 93 5.72 -20.53 3.66
CA GLU A 93 6.35 -21.85 3.51
C GLU A 93 5.55 -22.75 2.56
N LYS A 94 4.23 -22.73 2.68
CA LYS A 94 3.33 -23.48 1.79
C LYS A 94 3.42 -22.98 0.35
N PHE A 95 3.38 -21.66 0.13
CA PHE A 95 3.51 -21.04 -1.18
C PHE A 95 4.85 -21.42 -1.85
N GLU A 96 5.96 -21.22 -1.14
CA GLU A 96 7.32 -21.49 -1.65
C GLU A 96 7.58 -22.98 -1.92
N SER A 97 6.88 -23.88 -1.21
CA SER A 97 6.95 -25.33 -1.47
C SER A 97 6.25 -25.76 -2.77
N GLN A 98 5.30 -24.95 -3.26
CA GLN A 98 4.44 -25.30 -4.39
C GLN A 98 4.82 -24.60 -5.70
N THR A 99 5.51 -23.47 -5.64
CA THR A 99 5.86 -22.68 -6.83
C THR A 99 7.23 -22.04 -6.71
N LYS A 100 7.82 -21.69 -7.88
CA LYS A 100 9.07 -20.93 -7.96
C LYS A 100 8.84 -19.42 -8.10
N ALA A 101 7.60 -18.98 -8.17
CA ALA A 101 7.28 -17.56 -8.23
C ALA A 101 7.74 -16.85 -6.96
N LEU A 102 8.36 -15.69 -7.10
CA LEU A 102 8.81 -14.90 -5.97
C LEU A 102 7.64 -14.11 -5.39
N PHE A 103 7.52 -14.11 -4.06
CA PHE A 103 6.68 -13.19 -3.32
C PHE A 103 7.54 -12.48 -2.27
N VAL A 104 7.70 -11.17 -2.42
CA VAL A 104 8.52 -10.34 -1.53
C VAL A 104 7.60 -9.47 -0.68
N SER A 105 7.70 -9.62 0.62
CA SER A 105 6.99 -8.81 1.60
C SER A 105 7.79 -8.73 2.90
N CYS A 106 7.47 -7.75 3.72
CA CYS A 106 7.89 -7.76 5.12
C CYS A 106 7.32 -8.97 5.86
N ASN A 107 7.92 -9.33 6.98
CA ASN A 107 7.43 -10.43 7.82
C ASN A 107 6.07 -10.10 8.47
N LYS A 108 5.43 -11.12 9.02
CA LYS A 108 4.09 -11.02 9.62
C LYS A 108 4.00 -9.95 10.71
N GLU A 109 4.99 -9.86 11.60
CA GLU A 109 5.03 -8.87 12.68
C GLU A 109 5.05 -7.45 12.13
N GLN A 110 5.90 -7.18 11.14
CA GLN A 110 5.98 -5.88 10.49
C GLN A 110 4.67 -5.51 9.77
N LEU A 111 4.03 -6.47 9.11
CA LEU A 111 2.71 -6.27 8.49
C LEU A 111 1.65 -5.94 9.53
N GLU A 112 1.63 -6.65 10.67
CA GLU A 112 0.69 -6.37 11.77
C GLU A 112 0.90 -4.98 12.38
N ILE A 113 2.16 -4.52 12.52
CA ILE A 113 2.48 -3.17 12.97
C ILE A 113 1.87 -2.14 12.01
N GLY A 114 2.08 -2.31 10.69
CA GLY A 114 1.56 -1.38 9.69
C GLY A 114 0.03 -1.37 9.58
N GLN A 115 -0.62 -2.50 9.82
CA GLN A 115 -2.08 -2.61 9.75
C GLN A 115 -2.81 -2.05 10.98
N ASN A 116 -2.12 -1.88 12.10
CA ASN A 116 -2.72 -1.49 13.38
C ASN A 116 -2.15 -0.15 13.85
N LYS A 117 -3.00 0.87 13.94
CA LYS A 117 -2.61 2.25 14.24
C LYS A 117 -2.00 2.40 15.64
N TYR A 118 -2.53 1.67 16.62
CA TYR A 118 -1.96 1.65 17.96
C TYR A 118 -0.59 0.96 17.97
N LYS A 119 -0.46 -0.22 17.34
CA LYS A 119 0.84 -0.91 17.22
C LYS A 119 1.87 -0.04 16.50
N THR A 120 1.49 0.67 15.43
CA THR A 120 2.36 1.64 14.74
C THR A 120 2.87 2.71 15.70
N ALA A 121 1.99 3.35 16.47
CA ALA A 121 2.38 4.42 17.40
C ALA A 121 3.32 3.90 18.51
N ILE A 122 3.03 2.73 19.08
CA ILE A 122 3.86 2.11 20.11
C ILE A 122 5.24 1.71 19.55
N TRP A 123 5.27 1.13 18.33
CA TRP A 123 6.52 0.77 17.68
C TRP A 123 7.39 2.02 17.43
N LEU A 124 6.82 3.09 16.89
CA LEU A 124 7.52 4.36 16.67
C LEU A 124 8.09 4.94 17.98
N LYS A 125 7.30 4.91 19.06
CA LYS A 125 7.72 5.33 20.41
C LYS A 125 8.93 4.54 20.90
N GLN A 126 8.88 3.22 20.80
CA GLN A 126 9.93 2.31 21.29
C GLN A 126 11.24 2.48 20.54
N HIS A 127 11.20 2.90 19.27
CA HIS A 127 12.38 3.11 18.43
C HIS A 127 12.79 4.60 18.37
N GLY A 128 12.21 5.43 19.25
CA GLY A 128 12.56 6.85 19.37
C GLY A 128 12.21 7.70 18.15
N CYS A 129 11.35 7.23 17.26
CA CYS A 129 10.79 7.99 16.14
C CYS A 129 9.71 8.97 16.63
N ASN A 130 9.42 10.00 15.85
CA ASN A 130 8.33 10.91 16.17
C ASN A 130 6.98 10.23 15.92
N TYR A 131 6.15 10.18 16.95
CA TYR A 131 4.85 9.50 16.95
C TYR A 131 3.78 10.37 17.58
N PRO A 132 2.50 10.20 17.19
CA PRO A 132 1.40 10.85 17.91
C PRO A 132 1.13 10.09 19.21
N LYS A 133 0.95 10.82 20.31
CA LYS A 133 0.54 10.21 21.59
C LYS A 133 -0.73 9.42 21.37
N SER A 134 -0.75 8.18 21.83
CA SER A 134 -1.81 7.21 21.51
C SER A 134 -2.11 6.33 22.71
N ALA A 135 -3.35 5.90 22.84
CA ALA A 135 -3.82 4.98 23.86
C ALA A 135 -4.73 3.91 23.22
N ASN A 136 -4.65 2.69 23.72
CA ASN A 136 -5.65 1.68 23.42
C ASN A 136 -6.92 1.98 24.22
N ILE A 137 -8.08 2.07 23.55
CA ILE A 137 -9.36 2.39 24.23
C ILE A 137 -9.71 1.36 25.32
N SER A 138 -9.22 0.13 25.20
CA SER A 138 -9.47 -0.93 26.19
C SER A 138 -8.57 -0.83 27.43
N ASN A 139 -7.59 0.07 27.43
CA ASN A 139 -6.69 0.33 28.55
C ASN A 139 -7.02 1.69 29.19
N SER A 140 -7.77 1.67 30.29
CA SER A 140 -8.24 2.90 30.97
C SER A 140 -7.08 3.77 31.50
N GLU A 141 -5.97 3.18 31.93
CA GLU A 141 -4.81 3.93 32.44
C GLU A 141 -4.14 4.71 31.31
N GLU A 142 -3.95 4.07 30.14
CA GLU A 142 -3.42 4.75 28.95
C GLU A 142 -4.34 5.87 28.46
N VAL A 143 -5.66 5.64 28.50
CA VAL A 143 -6.67 6.66 28.10
C VAL A 143 -6.58 7.87 29.01
N GLU A 144 -6.56 7.68 30.34
CA GLU A 144 -6.45 8.80 31.29
C GLU A 144 -5.12 9.53 31.12
N GLN A 145 -4.01 8.81 30.97
CA GLN A 145 -2.70 9.42 30.71
C GLN A 145 -2.71 10.25 29.42
N LEU A 146 -3.31 9.74 28.34
CA LEU A 146 -3.43 10.48 27.09
C LEU A 146 -4.25 11.75 27.24
N ILE A 147 -5.36 11.70 28.00
CA ILE A 147 -6.20 12.86 28.27
C ILE A 147 -5.45 13.91 29.09
N GLU A 148 -4.68 13.49 30.11
CA GLU A 148 -3.85 14.40 30.92
C GLU A 148 -2.74 15.07 30.09
N GLU A 149 -2.12 14.32 29.18
CA GLU A 149 -0.98 14.81 28.39
C GLU A 149 -1.35 15.63 27.16
N ALA A 150 -2.45 15.30 26.49
CA ALA A 150 -2.85 15.90 25.21
C ALA A 150 -4.12 16.76 25.32
N GLY A 151 -4.99 16.48 26.29
CA GLY A 151 -6.30 17.12 26.40
C GLY A 151 -7.26 16.72 25.28
N PHE A 152 -8.47 17.28 25.36
CA PHE A 152 -9.43 17.17 24.26
C PHE A 152 -9.32 18.36 23.29
N PRO A 153 -9.68 18.20 22.01
CA PRO A 153 -10.20 17.00 21.38
C PRO A 153 -9.14 15.96 21.03
N LEU A 154 -9.52 14.69 21.09
CA LEU A 154 -8.73 13.54 20.64
C LEU A 154 -9.34 12.95 19.36
N LEU A 155 -8.58 12.11 18.66
CA LEU A 155 -9.01 11.42 17.46
C LEU A 155 -9.23 9.93 17.75
N ALA A 156 -10.46 9.45 17.66
CA ALA A 156 -10.77 8.03 17.73
C ALA A 156 -10.64 7.40 16.35
N LYS A 157 -9.87 6.32 16.27
CA LYS A 157 -9.59 5.60 15.01
C LYS A 157 -9.78 4.09 15.24
N PRO A 158 -10.48 3.36 14.36
CA PRO A 158 -10.37 1.91 14.35
C PRO A 158 -8.90 1.51 14.21
N ASN A 159 -8.44 0.53 14.98
CA ASN A 159 -7.05 0.06 14.90
C ASN A 159 -6.72 -0.46 13.50
N SER A 160 -7.64 -1.21 12.91
CA SER A 160 -7.57 -1.65 11.51
C SER A 160 -8.62 -0.92 10.67
N GLY A 161 -8.35 -0.71 9.38
CA GLY A 161 -9.28 -0.07 8.45
C GLY A 161 -8.60 0.90 7.49
N LYS A 162 -9.30 1.23 6.41
CA LYS A 162 -8.79 2.01 5.26
C LYS A 162 -9.68 3.21 4.98
N GLY A 163 -9.11 4.26 4.37
CA GLY A 163 -9.88 5.37 3.82
C GLY A 163 -10.58 6.26 4.84
N ALA A 164 -10.03 6.38 6.04
CA ALA A 164 -10.57 7.22 7.13
C ALA A 164 -11.98 6.83 7.63
N HIS A 165 -12.49 5.64 7.28
CA HIS A 165 -13.78 5.18 7.79
C HIS A 165 -13.75 4.93 9.30
N GLY A 166 -14.78 5.40 10.00
CA GLY A 166 -14.91 5.24 11.44
C GLY A 166 -13.99 6.15 12.28
N ILE A 167 -13.29 7.10 11.66
CA ILE A 167 -12.47 8.10 12.35
C ILE A 167 -13.35 9.30 12.73
N PHE A 168 -13.30 9.71 13.99
CA PHE A 168 -14.03 10.91 14.46
C PHE A 168 -13.29 11.59 15.61
N LYS A 169 -13.60 12.87 15.82
CA LYS A 169 -13.09 13.65 16.96
C LYS A 169 -13.92 13.35 18.19
N VAL A 170 -13.26 13.25 19.34
CA VAL A 170 -13.84 13.06 20.66
C VAL A 170 -13.52 14.30 21.48
N HIS A 171 -14.54 14.94 22.05
CA HIS A 171 -14.41 16.21 22.78
C HIS A 171 -14.55 16.05 24.29
N SER A 172 -15.02 14.89 24.76
CA SER A 172 -15.19 14.61 26.20
C SER A 172 -15.11 13.11 26.48
N ARG A 173 -15.06 12.76 27.80
CA ARG A 173 -15.05 11.35 28.22
C ARG A 173 -16.34 10.62 27.88
N GLU A 174 -17.47 11.30 27.94
CA GLU A 174 -18.78 10.74 27.62
C GLU A 174 -18.87 10.28 26.17
N GLU A 175 -18.18 10.97 25.26
CA GLU A 175 -18.12 10.58 23.84
C GLU A 175 -17.27 9.33 23.57
N LEU A 176 -16.55 8.79 24.57
CA LEU A 176 -15.84 7.53 24.47
C LEU A 176 -16.74 6.31 24.70
N GLU A 177 -17.89 6.45 25.39
CA GLU A 177 -18.79 5.34 25.71
C GLU A 177 -19.16 4.45 24.49
N PRO A 178 -19.51 5.04 23.32
CA PRO A 178 -19.92 4.24 22.15
C PRO A 178 -18.82 3.37 21.57
N ILE A 179 -17.54 3.62 21.88
CA ILE A 179 -16.38 2.88 21.37
C ILE A 179 -15.69 2.03 22.44
N GLN A 180 -16.13 2.08 23.69
CA GLN A 180 -15.62 1.18 24.72
C GLN A 180 -15.83 -0.29 24.32
N GLY A 181 -14.81 -1.11 24.54
CA GLY A 181 -14.82 -2.53 24.16
C GLY A 181 -14.71 -2.80 22.65
N LYS A 182 -14.57 -1.78 21.82
CA LYS A 182 -14.28 -1.93 20.39
C LYS A 182 -12.78 -1.82 20.14
N ASP A 183 -12.34 -2.29 18.99
CA ASP A 183 -10.93 -2.24 18.57
C ASP A 183 -10.57 -0.84 18.02
N TYR A 184 -10.38 0.12 18.95
CA TYR A 184 -10.06 1.51 18.66
C TYR A 184 -8.78 1.97 19.34
N CYS A 185 -8.09 2.88 18.66
CA CYS A 185 -7.00 3.69 19.18
C CYS A 185 -7.50 5.13 19.38
N LEU A 186 -7.22 5.70 20.55
CA LEU A 186 -7.29 7.14 20.76
C LEU A 186 -5.94 7.76 20.48
N GLN A 187 -5.94 8.92 19.86
CA GLN A 187 -4.70 9.58 19.45
C GLN A 187 -4.84 11.10 19.58
N GLU A 188 -3.76 11.79 19.96
CA GLU A 188 -3.70 13.24 19.87
C GLU A 188 -3.89 13.71 18.42
N ILE A 189 -4.46 14.90 18.25
CA ILE A 189 -4.58 15.52 16.93
C ILE A 189 -3.27 16.21 16.60
N ILE A 190 -2.60 15.73 15.56
CA ILE A 190 -1.32 16.28 15.11
C ILE A 190 -1.50 17.15 13.86
N GLY A 191 -0.76 18.28 13.82
CA GLY A 191 -0.70 19.18 12.67
C GLY A 191 -2.07 19.64 12.16
N ASN A 192 -2.12 19.97 10.89
CA ASN A 192 -3.36 20.28 10.19
C ASN A 192 -3.49 19.49 8.88
N GLU A 193 -4.68 19.50 8.27
CA GLU A 193 -4.95 18.72 7.04
C GLU A 193 -4.17 19.23 5.82
N ASN A 194 -3.70 20.48 5.85
CA ASN A 194 -2.93 21.09 4.78
C ASN A 194 -1.41 20.79 4.88
N GLU A 195 -0.99 20.09 5.94
CA GLU A 195 0.42 19.73 6.18
C GLU A 195 0.60 18.20 6.22
N GLU A 196 -0.11 17.50 5.37
CA GLU A 196 -0.04 16.05 5.27
C GLU A 196 0.88 15.62 4.14
N TYR A 197 1.80 14.71 4.49
CA TYR A 197 2.80 14.19 3.59
C TYR A 197 2.70 12.67 3.47
N THR A 198 3.02 12.17 2.30
CA THR A 198 3.20 10.75 2.03
C THR A 198 4.57 10.55 1.41
N VAL A 199 5.37 9.70 2.00
CA VAL A 199 6.76 9.49 1.61
C VAL A 199 6.94 8.07 1.12
N ALA A 200 7.40 7.91 -0.11
CA ALA A 200 7.82 6.62 -0.63
C ALA A 200 9.25 6.35 -0.18
N CYS A 201 9.43 5.22 0.49
CA CYS A 201 10.71 4.73 0.96
C CYS A 201 10.97 3.33 0.39
N TYR A 202 12.22 3.02 0.10
CA TYR A 202 12.65 1.71 -0.37
C TYR A 202 13.97 1.33 0.30
N MET A 203 13.99 0.19 0.93
CA MET A 203 15.21 -0.44 1.42
C MET A 203 15.52 -1.64 0.55
N ASP A 204 16.74 -1.72 0.03
CA ASP A 204 17.14 -2.85 -0.78
C ASP A 204 17.41 -4.10 0.07
N LYS A 205 17.56 -5.25 -0.59
CA LYS A 205 17.80 -6.54 0.08
C LYS A 205 19.09 -6.60 0.89
N ASN A 206 20.01 -5.63 0.69
CA ASN A 206 21.24 -5.49 1.46
C ASN A 206 21.07 -4.57 2.66
N GLY A 207 19.85 -4.07 2.91
CA GLY A 207 19.55 -3.16 4.02
C GLY A 207 20.01 -1.71 3.77
N GLN A 208 20.25 -1.33 2.51
CA GLN A 208 20.62 0.04 2.17
C GLN A 208 19.37 0.83 1.79
N MET A 209 19.20 1.96 2.46
CA MET A 209 18.12 2.88 2.17
C MET A 209 18.39 3.60 0.85
N GLN A 210 17.43 3.51 -0.07
CA GLN A 210 17.45 4.27 -1.33
C GLN A 210 16.91 5.68 -1.10
N ASP A 211 17.06 6.55 -2.10
CA ASP A 211 16.49 7.89 -2.02
C ASP A 211 14.97 7.82 -1.82
N SER A 212 14.42 8.72 -1.00
CA SER A 212 12.99 8.77 -0.73
C SER A 212 12.32 9.84 -1.58
N LEU A 213 11.04 9.65 -1.91
CA LEU A 213 10.24 10.64 -2.60
C LEU A 213 9.19 11.21 -1.64
N ILE A 214 9.38 12.47 -1.24
CA ILE A 214 8.49 13.19 -0.33
C ILE A 214 7.43 13.92 -1.16
N MET A 215 6.18 13.67 -0.85
CA MET A 215 5.04 14.29 -1.51
C MET A 215 4.12 14.95 -0.48
N HIS A 216 3.95 16.26 -0.57
CA HIS A 216 2.84 16.97 0.05
C HIS A 216 1.55 16.59 -0.66
N ARG A 217 0.47 16.29 0.06
CA ARG A 217 -0.75 15.78 -0.55
C ARG A 217 -2.02 16.40 0.00
N SER A 218 -3.07 16.41 -0.82
CA SER A 218 -4.44 16.55 -0.36
C SER A 218 -5.24 15.28 -0.67
N LEU A 219 -6.19 14.98 0.19
CA LEU A 219 -7.06 13.82 0.07
C LEU A 219 -8.44 14.21 -0.48
N LYS A 220 -9.02 13.29 -1.26
CA LYS A 220 -10.43 13.32 -1.60
C LYS A 220 -10.95 11.88 -1.58
N TYR A 221 -12.05 11.66 -0.88
CA TYR A 221 -12.62 10.32 -0.68
C TYR A 221 -11.61 9.30 -0.11
N GLY A 222 -10.80 9.72 0.86
CA GLY A 222 -9.81 8.85 1.52
C GLY A 222 -8.60 8.45 0.66
N THR A 223 -8.43 9.06 -0.52
CA THR A 223 -7.28 8.79 -1.40
C THR A 223 -6.57 10.09 -1.80
N THR A 224 -5.27 10.01 -2.10
CA THR A 224 -4.51 11.15 -2.60
C THR A 224 -5.13 11.65 -3.89
N PHE A 225 -5.59 12.89 -3.91
CA PHE A 225 -6.18 13.56 -5.07
C PHE A 225 -5.18 14.48 -5.75
N MET A 226 -4.46 15.28 -4.98
CA MET A 226 -3.34 16.09 -5.44
C MET A 226 -2.09 15.69 -4.68
N SER A 227 -0.96 15.70 -5.36
CA SER A 227 0.35 15.53 -4.75
C SER A 227 1.37 16.45 -5.43
N GLU A 228 2.32 16.95 -4.64
CA GLU A 228 3.39 17.82 -5.07
C GLU A 228 4.70 17.35 -4.44
N ILE A 229 5.74 17.22 -5.26
CA ILE A 229 7.07 16.84 -4.75
C ILE A 229 7.62 18.00 -3.93
N VAL A 230 8.12 17.68 -2.73
CA VAL A 230 8.77 18.65 -1.87
C VAL A 230 10.14 18.13 -1.41
N GLN A 231 11.05 19.07 -1.14
CA GLN A 231 12.36 18.77 -0.57
C GLN A 231 12.37 19.25 0.89
N ASP A 232 12.36 18.32 1.84
CA ASP A 232 12.36 18.61 3.26
C ASP A 232 13.34 17.69 3.99
N ALA A 233 14.39 18.27 4.55
CA ALA A 233 15.47 17.53 5.20
C ALA A 233 15.00 16.84 6.49
N ALA A 234 14.11 17.47 7.26
CA ALA A 234 13.61 16.91 8.51
C ALA A 234 12.69 15.70 8.25
N ILE A 235 11.83 15.79 7.24
CA ILE A 235 11.00 14.65 6.80
C ILE A 235 11.88 13.50 6.30
N LYS A 236 12.91 13.82 5.49
CA LYS A 236 13.84 12.81 4.97
C LYS A 236 14.59 12.10 6.10
N GLU A 237 15.09 12.85 7.08
CA GLU A 237 15.79 12.30 8.24
C GLU A 237 14.89 11.38 9.07
N GLU A 238 13.67 11.81 9.38
CA GLU A 238 12.71 11.00 10.15
C GLU A 238 12.33 9.71 9.39
N CYS A 239 12.08 9.79 8.08
CA CYS A 239 11.79 8.61 7.27
C CYS A 239 12.98 7.65 7.19
N ASN A 240 14.19 8.16 7.06
CA ASN A 240 15.42 7.34 7.10
C ASN A 240 15.55 6.61 8.43
N LYS A 241 15.33 7.31 9.56
CA LYS A 241 15.33 6.71 10.89
C LYS A 241 14.31 5.58 11.01
N ILE A 242 13.05 5.85 10.60
CA ILE A 242 11.99 4.83 10.57
C ILE A 242 12.44 3.62 9.76
N CYS A 243 12.96 3.81 8.54
CA CYS A 243 13.37 2.71 7.68
C CYS A 243 14.56 1.92 8.24
N MET A 244 15.55 2.58 8.84
CA MET A 244 16.72 1.92 9.42
C MET A 244 16.36 1.05 10.64
N GLU A 245 15.36 1.45 11.42
CA GLU A 245 14.84 0.67 12.53
C GLU A 245 13.84 -0.42 12.07
N PHE A 246 12.94 -0.07 11.16
CA PHE A 246 11.90 -0.99 10.68
C PHE A 246 12.45 -2.06 9.74
N LYS A 247 13.47 -1.76 8.96
CA LYS A 247 14.13 -2.64 7.96
C LYS A 247 13.12 -3.30 7.02
N PRO A 248 12.32 -2.51 6.28
CA PRO A 248 11.34 -3.07 5.39
C PRO A 248 12.00 -3.86 4.26
N GLN A 249 11.34 -4.91 3.78
CA GLN A 249 11.72 -5.57 2.54
C GLN A 249 10.96 -4.93 1.36
N GLY A 250 11.68 -4.14 0.56
CA GLY A 250 11.08 -3.41 -0.56
C GLY A 250 10.37 -2.10 -0.13
N PRO A 251 9.19 -1.81 -0.70
CA PRO A 251 8.53 -0.52 -0.51
C PRO A 251 7.90 -0.36 0.86
N LEU A 252 8.12 0.80 1.45
CA LEU A 252 7.41 1.30 2.62
C LEU A 252 6.84 2.68 2.28
N ASN A 253 5.60 2.94 2.66
CA ASN A 253 5.02 4.26 2.52
C ASN A 253 4.72 4.84 3.90
N VAL A 254 5.44 5.91 4.26
CA VAL A 254 5.31 6.62 5.52
C VAL A 254 4.33 7.78 5.33
N GLN A 255 3.34 7.90 6.22
CA GLN A 255 2.43 9.04 6.24
C GLN A 255 2.66 9.85 7.51
N LEU A 256 2.83 11.15 7.34
CA LEU A 256 3.18 12.04 8.43
C LEU A 256 2.56 13.43 8.27
N ARG A 257 2.51 14.16 9.37
CA ARG A 257 2.16 15.58 9.41
C ARG A 257 3.24 16.36 10.14
N ILE A 258 3.35 17.64 9.83
CA ILE A 258 4.18 18.53 10.64
C ILE A 258 3.37 18.92 11.87
N HIS A 259 3.90 18.62 13.04
CA HIS A 259 3.32 18.98 14.33
C HIS A 259 4.37 19.63 15.21
N GLN A 260 4.10 20.86 15.66
CA GLN A 260 5.05 21.67 16.45
C GLN A 260 6.44 21.76 15.80
N GLY A 261 6.48 21.94 14.46
CA GLY A 261 7.71 22.06 13.69
C GLY A 261 8.48 20.76 13.47
N ARG A 262 7.91 19.59 13.79
CA ARG A 262 8.53 18.27 13.61
C ARG A 262 7.67 17.35 12.75
N PRO A 263 8.26 16.53 11.87
CA PRO A 263 7.53 15.48 11.17
C PRO A 263 7.11 14.38 12.15
N VAL A 264 5.81 14.08 12.23
CA VAL A 264 5.25 13.05 13.10
C VAL A 264 4.54 12.00 12.26
N CYS A 265 5.07 10.78 12.28
CA CYS A 265 4.50 9.66 11.54
C CYS A 265 3.25 9.12 12.27
N PHE A 266 2.15 8.96 11.54
CA PHE A 266 0.89 8.43 12.07
C PHE A 266 0.42 7.15 11.38
N GLU A 267 1.06 6.75 10.28
CA GLU A 267 0.70 5.53 9.55
C GLU A 267 1.89 5.00 8.73
N LEU A 268 2.12 3.70 8.83
CA LEU A 268 3.06 2.95 8.01
C LEU A 268 2.28 2.01 7.09
N ASN A 269 2.43 2.17 5.79
CA ASN A 269 1.90 1.22 4.83
C ASN A 269 3.05 0.32 4.37
N VAL A 270 3.08 -0.89 4.90
CA VAL A 270 4.16 -1.88 4.71
C VAL A 270 3.94 -2.62 3.39
N ARG A 271 3.78 -1.87 2.33
CA ARG A 271 3.47 -2.29 0.95
C ARG A 271 3.48 -1.12 -0.01
N PHE A 272 3.20 -1.39 -1.28
CA PHE A 272 2.83 -0.36 -2.24
C PHE A 272 1.65 0.49 -1.75
N SER A 273 1.57 1.72 -2.20
CA SER A 273 0.53 2.65 -1.76
C SER A 273 -0.28 3.21 -2.94
N GLY A 274 -1.34 3.94 -2.62
CA GLY A 274 -2.13 4.61 -3.65
C GLY A 274 -1.35 5.62 -4.50
N THR A 275 -0.15 6.04 -4.11
CA THR A 275 0.71 6.94 -4.89
C THR A 275 1.69 6.21 -5.81
N THR A 276 1.74 4.88 -5.80
CA THR A 276 2.62 4.07 -6.66
C THR A 276 2.62 4.53 -8.14
N PRO A 277 1.47 4.76 -8.80
CA PRO A 277 1.49 5.17 -10.20
C PRO A 277 2.04 6.59 -10.39
N ILE A 278 1.83 7.49 -9.43
CA ILE A 278 2.30 8.87 -9.49
C ILE A 278 3.83 8.88 -9.35
N ARG A 279 4.37 8.19 -8.35
CA ARG A 279 5.81 8.16 -8.10
C ARG A 279 6.58 7.43 -9.20
N ALA A 280 6.01 6.38 -9.80
CA ALA A 280 6.60 5.72 -10.96
C ALA A 280 6.82 6.69 -12.13
N MET A 281 5.84 7.55 -12.41
CA MET A 281 5.96 8.60 -13.45
C MET A 281 6.98 9.69 -13.11
N TRP A 282 7.33 9.83 -11.83
CA TRP A 282 8.36 10.77 -11.36
C TRP A 282 9.74 10.12 -11.19
N GLY A 283 9.98 8.95 -11.79
CA GLY A 283 11.27 8.27 -11.74
C GLY A 283 11.50 7.45 -10.46
N TYR A 284 10.49 7.33 -9.61
CA TYR A 284 10.51 6.47 -8.44
C TYR A 284 9.65 5.23 -8.67
N ASN A 285 10.07 4.36 -9.60
CA ASN A 285 9.35 3.12 -9.90
C ASN A 285 9.88 1.97 -9.04
N ASP A 286 9.36 1.88 -7.82
CA ASP A 286 9.71 0.83 -6.87
C ASP A 286 9.20 -0.56 -7.28
N VAL A 287 8.21 -0.65 -8.16
CA VAL A 287 7.78 -1.92 -8.76
C VAL A 287 8.87 -2.45 -9.70
N GLU A 288 9.40 -1.59 -10.59
CA GLU A 288 10.53 -1.95 -11.45
C GLU A 288 11.79 -2.27 -10.63
N ALA A 289 12.05 -1.48 -9.59
CA ALA A 289 13.18 -1.72 -8.69
C ALA A 289 13.13 -3.12 -8.08
N MET A 290 11.97 -3.54 -7.54
CA MET A 290 11.80 -4.90 -7.01
C MET A 290 11.98 -5.99 -8.07
N ILE A 291 11.46 -5.79 -9.28
CA ILE A 291 11.64 -6.76 -10.36
C ILE A 291 13.13 -6.93 -10.69
N ARG A 292 13.86 -5.83 -10.85
CA ARG A 292 15.29 -5.85 -11.16
C ARG A 292 16.11 -6.47 -10.04
N GLU A 293 15.85 -6.07 -8.82
CA GLU A 293 16.59 -6.54 -7.65
C GLU A 293 16.39 -8.03 -7.40
N TYR A 294 15.14 -8.49 -7.35
CA TYR A 294 14.83 -9.85 -6.91
C TYR A 294 14.88 -10.90 -8.03
N LEU A 295 14.62 -10.50 -9.30
CA LEU A 295 14.68 -11.45 -10.42
C LEU A 295 16.04 -11.45 -11.14
N PHE A 296 16.75 -10.33 -11.16
CA PHE A 296 17.97 -10.17 -11.94
C PHE A 296 19.21 -9.87 -11.10
N ASP A 297 19.07 -9.73 -9.79
CA ASP A 297 20.15 -9.37 -8.88
C ASP A 297 20.83 -8.02 -9.24
N GLU A 298 20.07 -7.14 -9.88
CA GLU A 298 20.53 -5.80 -10.25
C GLU A 298 20.47 -4.86 -9.04
N PRO A 299 21.45 -3.94 -8.87
CA PRO A 299 21.39 -2.95 -7.83
C PRO A 299 20.19 -2.02 -8.03
N VAL A 300 19.56 -1.66 -6.93
CA VAL A 300 18.42 -0.70 -6.96
C VAL A 300 18.94 0.68 -7.35
N SER A 301 18.20 1.35 -8.24
CA SER A 301 18.54 2.69 -8.73
C SER A 301 17.24 3.48 -8.90
N LEU A 302 16.90 4.27 -7.90
CA LEU A 302 15.72 5.13 -7.88
C LEU A 302 16.18 6.60 -7.99
N HIS A 303 15.76 7.28 -9.03
CA HIS A 303 16.14 8.65 -9.34
C HIS A 303 14.89 9.56 -9.45
N PRO A 304 14.26 9.91 -8.31
CA PRO A 304 13.05 10.72 -8.33
C PRO A 304 13.35 12.13 -8.86
N GLN A 305 12.38 12.67 -9.58
CA GLN A 305 12.35 14.11 -9.92
C GLN A 305 12.37 14.93 -8.63
N LYS A 306 12.91 16.16 -8.72
CA LYS A 306 13.01 17.06 -7.55
C LYS A 306 11.80 17.97 -7.38
N GLU A 307 11.01 18.11 -8.43
CA GLU A 307 9.80 18.92 -8.48
C GLU A 307 8.75 18.27 -9.38
N GLY A 308 7.49 18.51 -9.10
CA GLY A 308 6.38 18.01 -9.88
C GLY A 308 5.07 18.11 -9.12
N LYS A 309 3.98 18.26 -9.85
CA LYS A 309 2.62 18.27 -9.31
C LYS A 309 1.72 17.34 -10.09
N ALA A 310 0.96 16.51 -9.40
CA ALA A 310 0.05 15.57 -10.02
C ALA A 310 -1.36 15.71 -9.43
N TYR A 311 -2.34 15.53 -10.28
CA TYR A 311 -3.74 15.46 -9.91
C TYR A 311 -4.34 14.17 -10.41
N ARG A 312 -5.17 13.52 -9.58
CA ARG A 312 -6.03 12.45 -10.06
C ARG A 312 -7.23 13.03 -10.76
N TYR A 313 -7.65 12.38 -11.82
CA TYR A 313 -8.86 12.72 -12.56
C TYR A 313 -9.67 11.46 -12.82
N TYR A 314 -10.95 11.65 -13.08
CA TYR A 314 -11.85 10.57 -13.46
C TYR A 314 -11.75 10.32 -14.95
N ASN A 315 -11.82 9.05 -15.35
CA ASN A 315 -11.84 8.62 -16.72
C ASN A 315 -12.75 7.40 -16.83
N GLU A 316 -13.45 7.25 -17.95
CA GLU A 316 -14.37 6.16 -18.23
C GLU A 316 -13.63 5.00 -18.90
N ALA A 317 -14.08 3.78 -18.57
CA ALA A 317 -13.60 2.56 -19.18
C ALA A 317 -14.79 1.82 -19.82
N PHE A 318 -14.62 1.42 -21.05
CA PHE A 318 -15.63 0.68 -21.80
C PHE A 318 -15.20 -0.77 -21.92
N ILE A 319 -15.99 -1.68 -21.34
CA ILE A 319 -15.70 -3.11 -21.26
C ILE A 319 -16.64 -3.87 -22.19
N ASP A 320 -16.11 -4.85 -22.92
CA ASP A 320 -16.91 -5.79 -23.68
C ASP A 320 -17.71 -6.70 -22.73
N VAL A 321 -19.03 -6.60 -22.77
CA VAL A 321 -19.95 -7.37 -21.94
C VAL A 321 -19.78 -8.89 -22.14
N ASN A 322 -19.49 -9.33 -23.36
CA ASN A 322 -19.27 -10.75 -23.64
C ASN A 322 -17.98 -11.25 -22.96
N MET A 323 -16.96 -10.41 -22.88
CA MET A 323 -15.73 -10.73 -22.15
C MET A 323 -15.99 -10.84 -20.66
N GLN A 324 -16.77 -9.91 -20.08
CA GLN A 324 -17.18 -9.95 -18.69
C GLN A 324 -18.00 -11.22 -18.38
N HIS A 325 -18.95 -11.59 -19.23
CA HIS A 325 -19.71 -12.82 -19.06
C HIS A 325 -18.83 -14.07 -19.11
N LYS A 326 -17.89 -14.15 -20.07
CA LYS A 326 -16.92 -15.27 -20.14
C LYS A 326 -16.07 -15.36 -18.88
N LEU A 327 -15.60 -14.23 -18.36
CA LEU A 327 -14.81 -14.19 -17.13
C LEU A 327 -15.62 -14.70 -15.93
N LYS A 328 -16.89 -14.30 -15.84
CA LYS A 328 -17.82 -14.76 -14.80
C LYS A 328 -18.10 -16.27 -14.89
N GLU A 329 -18.34 -16.78 -16.09
CA GLU A 329 -18.70 -18.20 -16.30
C GLU A 329 -17.49 -19.14 -16.13
N HIS A 330 -16.32 -18.73 -16.61
CA HIS A 330 -15.15 -19.60 -16.69
C HIS A 330 -14.07 -19.30 -15.64
N GLY A 331 -14.24 -18.22 -14.86
CA GLY A 331 -13.27 -17.79 -13.85
C GLY A 331 -11.96 -17.25 -14.42
N CYS A 332 -11.74 -17.31 -15.74
CA CYS A 332 -10.58 -16.76 -16.41
C CYS A 332 -10.86 -16.35 -17.87
N VAL A 333 -10.13 -15.36 -18.34
CA VAL A 333 -10.10 -14.93 -19.74
C VAL A 333 -8.68 -14.52 -20.14
N GLY A 334 -8.21 -14.99 -21.29
CA GLY A 334 -6.95 -14.56 -21.91
C GLY A 334 -7.18 -13.41 -22.90
N SER A 335 -6.10 -12.66 -23.17
CA SER A 335 -6.07 -11.53 -24.12
C SER A 335 -7.11 -10.44 -23.84
N VAL A 336 -7.08 -9.91 -22.63
CA VAL A 336 -8.04 -8.89 -22.16
C VAL A 336 -7.70 -7.49 -22.67
N ASN A 337 -6.56 -7.30 -23.34
CA ASN A 337 -6.03 -6.00 -23.82
C ASN A 337 -6.87 -5.29 -24.91
N ASN A 338 -8.20 -5.46 -24.91
CA ASN A 338 -9.12 -4.72 -25.78
C ASN A 338 -9.72 -3.48 -25.13
N PHE A 339 -8.99 -2.89 -24.18
CA PHE A 339 -9.41 -1.65 -23.55
C PHE A 339 -9.28 -0.48 -24.53
N HIS A 340 -10.39 0.07 -24.96
CA HIS A 340 -10.43 1.30 -25.72
C HIS A 340 -10.45 2.51 -24.76
N ASN A 341 -9.29 3.10 -24.54
CA ASN A 341 -9.24 4.45 -23.94
C ASN A 341 -9.52 5.48 -25.04
N TYR A 342 -10.66 6.16 -24.96
CA TYR A 342 -11.07 7.16 -25.96
C TYR A 342 -10.12 8.36 -26.06
N ILE A 343 -9.28 8.60 -25.04
CA ILE A 343 -8.35 9.73 -25.00
C ILE A 343 -7.11 9.50 -25.87
N ASN A 344 -6.75 8.28 -26.20
CA ASN A 344 -5.56 7.94 -27.00
C ASN A 344 -5.82 7.61 -28.47
N LYS A 345 -6.98 7.97 -29.02
CA LYS A 345 -7.18 7.98 -30.47
C LYS A 345 -6.68 9.32 -31.03
N LYS A 346 -5.35 9.43 -31.18
CA LYS A 346 -4.70 10.33 -32.14
C LYS A 346 -3.76 9.51 -32.99
#